data_461cdade7bf6ff89f98c004a23f89171
#
_entry.id   461cdade7bf6ff89f98c004a23f89171
#
_cell.length_a   1.000
_cell.length_b   1.000
_cell.length_c   1.000
_cell.angle_alpha   90.00
_cell.angle_beta   90.00
_cell.angle_gamma   90.00
#
_symmetry.space_group_name_H-M   'P 1'
#
loop_
_entity.id
_entity.type
_entity.pdbx_description
1 polymer ?
#
loop_
_entity_poly.entity_id
_entity_poly.type
_entity_poly.pdbx_seq_one_letter_code
_entity_poly.pdbx_strand_id
1 'polypeptide(L)'
;MLVAATVAGLVLLLSAAGTAWPWASPETAALGLVVAALAAATVLRARRAADPVLPPRLLRVRTFALACVTSVLMGAVMFGAVVYLPQYLQVVRGHGPAVAGLLMLPLVGAMIVTTALVGRAIVHTGRWKVFPAVGCGLMVAGSALLAGLDPATPPAQLATAMALLGTGIGMTQQVLVLIAQDSAGPEDLGVAGSAATSTRMLGGALGVAAFGALIADRLRSDLPAVLSAANLPSDTGAVRRLLGTPAEIAALPTELADAVRTSFAAALQTVFLACVPIAALALLAVLLTRETALGTR
;
A
#
# COMPACT_ATOMS: atom_id res chain seq x y z
N MET A 1 -16.05 9.64 14.80
CA MET A 1 -16.28 10.69 13.81
C MET A 1 -15.01 11.47 13.44
N LEU A 2 -14.26 12.11 14.38
CA LEU A 2 -13.06 12.90 14.07
C LEU A 2 -11.95 12.08 13.37
N VAL A 3 -11.66 10.85 13.81
CA VAL A 3 -10.70 9.96 13.18
C VAL A 3 -11.09 9.69 11.72
N ALA A 4 -12.34 9.34 11.46
CA ALA A 4 -12.83 9.09 10.10
C ALA A 4 -12.74 10.35 9.22
N ALA A 5 -13.07 11.53 9.77
CA ALA A 5 -12.94 12.80 9.06
C ALA A 5 -11.47 13.14 8.74
N THR A 6 -10.55 12.89 9.67
CA THR A 6 -9.10 13.08 9.44
C THR A 6 -8.59 12.18 8.33
N VAL A 7 -8.99 10.90 8.35
CA VAL A 7 -8.58 9.92 7.33
C VAL A 7 -9.16 10.28 5.97
N ALA A 8 -10.47 10.56 5.91
CA ALA A 8 -11.13 10.98 4.67
C ALA A 8 -10.50 12.25 4.11
N GLY A 9 -10.23 13.25 4.96
CA GLY A 9 -9.55 14.47 4.56
C GLY A 9 -8.14 14.23 4.01
N LEU A 10 -7.37 13.33 4.65
CA LEU A 10 -6.02 12.98 4.21
C LEU A 10 -6.03 12.22 2.87
N VAL A 11 -6.96 11.28 2.70
CA VAL A 11 -7.15 10.58 1.41
C VAL A 11 -7.57 11.57 0.32
N LEU A 12 -8.50 12.47 0.61
CA LEU A 12 -8.90 13.53 -0.32
C LEU A 12 -7.74 14.45 -0.69
N LEU A 13 -6.92 14.86 0.29
CA LEU A 13 -5.74 15.69 0.04
C LEU A 13 -4.79 14.99 -0.92
N LEU A 14 -4.43 13.73 -0.65
CA LEU A 14 -3.50 12.97 -1.48
C LEU A 14 -4.08 12.63 -2.86
N SER A 15 -5.39 12.40 -2.95
CA SER A 15 -6.05 12.11 -4.23
C SER A 15 -6.27 13.37 -5.08
N ALA A 16 -6.53 14.53 -4.46
CA ALA A 16 -6.78 15.80 -5.17
C ALA A 16 -5.48 16.53 -5.52
N ALA A 17 -4.48 16.49 -4.63
CA ALA A 17 -3.18 17.08 -4.87
C ALA A 17 -2.48 16.37 -6.04
N GLY A 18 -2.01 17.15 -7.02
CA GLY A 18 -1.41 16.60 -8.23
C GLY A 18 -2.40 16.08 -9.28
N THR A 19 -3.67 15.83 -8.94
CA THR A 19 -4.69 15.40 -9.93
C THR A 19 -5.69 16.49 -10.29
N ALA A 20 -6.37 17.07 -9.31
CA ALA A 20 -7.32 18.15 -9.50
C ALA A 20 -6.65 19.53 -9.37
N TRP A 21 -5.69 19.66 -8.43
CA TRP A 21 -4.97 20.90 -8.15
C TRP A 21 -3.46 20.66 -8.12
N PRO A 22 -2.62 21.63 -8.55
CA PRO A 22 -1.17 21.55 -8.36
C PRO A 22 -0.80 21.43 -6.87
N TRP A 23 0.29 20.73 -6.56
CA TRP A 23 0.77 20.58 -5.18
C TRP A 23 1.02 21.92 -4.47
N ALA A 24 1.46 22.93 -5.21
CA ALA A 24 1.73 24.28 -4.70
C ALA A 24 0.53 25.24 -4.82
N SER A 25 -0.69 24.72 -4.98
CA SER A 25 -1.88 25.58 -5.09
C SER A 25 -2.42 25.97 -3.70
N PRO A 26 -3.08 27.15 -3.59
CA PRO A 26 -3.70 27.59 -2.33
C PRO A 26 -4.80 26.64 -1.86
N GLU A 27 -5.51 25.96 -2.78
CA GLU A 27 -6.54 24.97 -2.48
C GLU A 27 -5.94 23.74 -1.79
N THR A 28 -4.80 23.24 -2.29
CA THR A 28 -4.07 22.11 -1.69
C THR A 28 -3.54 22.51 -0.31
N ALA A 29 -3.01 23.73 -0.15
CA ALA A 29 -2.55 24.23 1.13
C ALA A 29 -3.71 24.37 2.14
N ALA A 30 -4.87 24.92 1.70
CA ALA A 30 -6.05 25.06 2.54
C ALA A 30 -6.57 23.69 3.02
N LEU A 31 -6.67 22.71 2.10
CA LEU A 31 -7.08 21.35 2.45
C LEU A 31 -6.07 20.69 3.40
N GLY A 32 -4.77 20.91 3.20
CA GLY A 32 -3.70 20.46 4.08
C GLY A 32 -3.84 21.03 5.50
N LEU A 33 -4.14 22.31 5.63
CA LEU A 33 -4.42 22.96 6.92
C LEU A 33 -5.65 22.36 7.61
N VAL A 34 -6.73 22.13 6.87
CA VAL A 34 -7.94 21.49 7.43
C VAL A 34 -7.62 20.08 7.94
N VAL A 35 -6.88 19.29 7.18
CA VAL A 35 -6.47 17.94 7.58
C VAL A 35 -5.57 17.98 8.82
N ALA A 36 -4.62 18.91 8.86
CA ALA A 36 -3.75 19.11 10.03
C ALA A 36 -4.56 19.53 11.27
N ALA A 37 -5.54 20.43 11.12
CA ALA A 37 -6.42 20.84 12.20
C ALA A 37 -7.29 19.67 12.71
N LEU A 38 -7.84 18.85 11.80
CA LEU A 38 -8.60 17.64 12.16
C LEU A 38 -7.72 16.61 12.88
N ALA A 39 -6.48 16.42 12.42
CA ALA A 39 -5.52 15.54 13.07
C ALA A 39 -5.16 16.03 14.47
N ALA A 40 -4.89 17.33 14.63
CA ALA A 40 -4.64 17.96 15.93
C ALA A 40 -5.87 17.83 16.87
N ALA A 41 -7.06 18.10 16.36
CA ALA A 41 -8.31 17.93 17.13
C ALA A 41 -8.53 16.48 17.56
N THR A 42 -8.20 15.51 16.70
CA THR A 42 -8.27 14.07 17.01
C THR A 42 -7.32 13.71 18.14
N VAL A 43 -6.06 14.17 18.08
CA VAL A 43 -5.05 13.93 19.12
C VAL A 43 -5.43 14.62 20.43
N LEU A 44 -5.89 15.87 20.39
CA LEU A 44 -6.32 16.61 21.58
C LEU A 44 -7.53 15.95 22.27
N ARG A 45 -8.50 15.50 21.47
CA ARG A 45 -9.67 14.80 22.00
C ARG A 45 -9.28 13.42 22.56
N ALA A 46 -8.40 12.67 21.89
CA ALA A 46 -7.90 11.40 22.41
C ALA A 46 -7.17 11.55 23.76
N ARG A 47 -6.45 12.67 23.96
CA ARG A 47 -5.79 12.98 25.25
C ARG A 47 -6.77 13.33 26.37
N ARG A 48 -7.96 13.82 26.04
CA ARG A 48 -8.97 14.30 27.01
C ARG A 48 -10.13 13.32 27.21
N ALA A 49 -10.26 12.28 26.39
CA ALA A 49 -11.32 11.30 26.49
C ALA A 49 -11.09 10.37 27.69
N ALA A 50 -12.13 10.08 28.44
CA ALA A 50 -12.09 9.12 29.54
C ALA A 50 -11.83 7.70 29.02
N ASP A 51 -12.43 7.35 27.86
CA ASP A 51 -12.22 6.09 27.13
C ASP A 51 -11.75 6.38 25.70
N PRO A 52 -10.46 6.60 25.47
CA PRO A 52 -9.94 6.84 24.12
C PRO A 52 -9.95 5.54 23.30
N VAL A 53 -10.36 5.63 22.03
CA VAL A 53 -10.33 4.52 21.05
C VAL A 53 -8.94 3.88 20.96
N LEU A 54 -7.90 4.66 21.21
CA LEU A 54 -6.52 4.20 21.34
C LEU A 54 -5.91 4.81 22.60
N PRO A 55 -5.76 4.04 23.70
CA PRO A 55 -5.17 4.53 24.93
C PRO A 55 -3.74 5.04 24.69
N PRO A 56 -3.41 6.29 25.06
CA PRO A 56 -2.06 6.82 24.90
C PRO A 56 -0.98 6.02 25.64
N ARG A 57 -1.38 5.25 26.67
CA ARG A 57 -0.52 4.34 27.42
C ARG A 57 0.06 3.23 26.52
N LEU A 58 -0.73 2.69 25.58
CA LEU A 58 -0.29 1.65 24.65
C LEU A 58 0.73 2.20 23.65
N LEU A 59 0.56 3.42 23.16
CA LEU A 59 1.52 4.06 22.25
C LEU A 59 2.90 4.32 22.89
N ARG A 60 2.97 4.39 24.23
CA ARG A 60 4.24 4.49 24.96
C ARG A 60 4.97 3.15 25.06
N VAL A 61 4.27 2.04 24.84
CA VAL A 61 4.90 0.72 24.76
C VAL A 61 5.59 0.59 23.40
N ARG A 62 6.92 0.59 23.42
CA ARG A 62 7.74 0.60 22.20
C ARG A 62 7.37 -0.51 21.22
N THR A 63 7.12 -1.72 21.71
CA THR A 63 6.75 -2.87 20.87
C THR A 63 5.41 -2.65 20.18
N PHE A 64 4.41 -2.12 20.89
CA PHE A 64 3.11 -1.77 20.34
C PHE A 64 3.22 -0.68 19.26
N ALA A 65 3.95 0.41 19.57
CA ALA A 65 4.15 1.50 18.62
C ALA A 65 4.85 1.03 17.33
N LEU A 66 5.89 0.20 17.45
CA LEU A 66 6.58 -0.39 16.30
C LEU A 66 5.67 -1.34 15.51
N ALA A 67 4.82 -2.12 16.17
CA ALA A 67 3.82 -2.96 15.49
C ALA A 67 2.83 -2.12 14.69
N CYS A 68 2.34 -1.01 15.23
CA CYS A 68 1.45 -0.08 14.53
C CYS A 68 2.16 0.59 13.34
N VAL A 69 3.40 1.06 13.51
CA VAL A 69 4.19 1.65 12.41
C VAL A 69 4.41 0.61 11.30
N THR A 70 4.83 -0.60 11.66
CA THR A 70 4.99 -1.68 10.68
C THR A 70 3.68 -2.00 9.97
N SER A 71 2.55 -1.99 10.69
CA SER A 71 1.21 -2.20 10.11
C SER A 71 0.84 -1.14 9.09
N VAL A 72 1.16 0.15 9.35
CA VAL A 72 0.96 1.24 8.36
C VAL A 72 1.80 1.00 7.11
N LEU A 73 3.10 0.74 7.26
CA LEU A 73 4.02 0.54 6.14
C LEU A 73 3.65 -0.70 5.32
N MET A 74 3.35 -1.81 5.99
CA MET A 74 2.87 -3.04 5.35
C MET A 74 1.53 -2.81 4.63
N GLY A 75 0.62 -2.05 5.24
CA GLY A 75 -0.65 -1.68 4.63
C GLY A 75 -0.47 -0.95 3.31
N ALA A 76 0.44 0.03 3.26
CA ALA A 76 0.75 0.76 2.03
C ALA A 76 1.24 -0.17 0.91
N VAL A 77 2.19 -1.08 1.20
CA VAL A 77 2.69 -2.05 0.22
C VAL A 77 1.61 -3.04 -0.22
N MET A 78 0.85 -3.59 0.74
CA MET A 78 -0.21 -4.56 0.47
C MET A 78 -1.30 -3.98 -0.45
N PHE A 79 -1.86 -2.82 -0.10
CA PHE A 79 -2.91 -2.20 -0.91
C PHE A 79 -2.36 -1.63 -2.21
N GLY A 80 -1.10 -1.17 -2.23
CA GLY A 80 -0.39 -0.82 -3.46
C GLY A 80 -0.37 -2.00 -4.43
N ALA A 81 0.00 -3.19 -3.97
CA ALA A 81 -0.03 -4.38 -4.80
C ALA A 81 -1.44 -4.78 -5.25
N VAL A 82 -2.40 -4.83 -4.31
CA VAL A 82 -3.78 -5.27 -4.58
C VAL A 82 -4.50 -4.35 -5.57
N VAL A 83 -4.21 -3.06 -5.56
CA VAL A 83 -4.85 -2.07 -6.46
C VAL A 83 -4.12 -1.96 -7.80
N TYR A 84 -2.78 -1.90 -7.78
CA TYR A 84 -2.02 -1.55 -8.99
C TYR A 84 -1.56 -2.76 -9.83
N LEU A 85 -1.46 -3.97 -9.26
CA LEU A 85 -1.19 -5.17 -10.07
C LEU A 85 -2.33 -5.52 -11.03
N PRO A 86 -3.62 -5.48 -10.63
CA PRO A 86 -4.70 -5.64 -11.59
C PRO A 86 -4.68 -4.59 -12.70
N GLN A 87 -4.32 -3.34 -12.39
CA GLN A 87 -4.17 -2.30 -13.42
C GLN A 87 -3.05 -2.63 -14.41
N TYR A 88 -1.89 -3.10 -13.92
CA TYR A 88 -0.82 -3.59 -14.78
C TYR A 88 -1.31 -4.70 -15.72
N LEU A 89 -2.02 -5.70 -15.20
CA LEU A 89 -2.52 -6.82 -15.98
C LEU A 89 -3.56 -6.39 -17.03
N GLN A 90 -4.42 -5.41 -16.70
CA GLN A 90 -5.47 -4.96 -17.61
C GLN A 90 -4.95 -3.93 -18.62
N VAL A 91 -4.21 -2.92 -18.19
CA VAL A 91 -3.78 -1.81 -19.05
C VAL A 91 -2.54 -2.19 -19.86
N VAL A 92 -1.50 -2.72 -19.20
CA VAL A 92 -0.21 -3.01 -19.85
C VAL A 92 -0.27 -4.32 -20.61
N ARG A 93 -0.85 -5.36 -20.00
CA ARG A 93 -0.93 -6.70 -20.59
C ARG A 93 -2.18 -6.91 -21.45
N GLY A 94 -3.15 -6.01 -21.42
CA GLY A 94 -4.37 -6.10 -22.21
C GLY A 94 -5.31 -7.23 -21.80
N HIS A 95 -5.18 -7.80 -20.59
CA HIS A 95 -6.04 -8.85 -20.11
C HIS A 95 -7.41 -8.30 -19.67
N GLY A 96 -8.49 -9.04 -19.97
CA GLY A 96 -9.80 -8.68 -19.42
C GLY A 96 -9.86 -8.83 -17.90
N PRO A 97 -10.81 -8.16 -17.22
CA PRO A 97 -10.91 -8.14 -15.75
C PRO A 97 -10.94 -9.53 -15.10
N ALA A 98 -11.65 -10.48 -15.70
CA ALA A 98 -11.75 -11.85 -15.19
C ALA A 98 -10.39 -12.57 -15.22
N VAL A 99 -9.64 -12.46 -16.33
CA VAL A 99 -8.31 -13.05 -16.48
C VAL A 99 -7.32 -12.37 -15.56
N ALA A 100 -7.35 -11.04 -15.44
CA ALA A 100 -6.53 -10.29 -14.51
C ALA A 100 -6.76 -10.75 -13.06
N GLY A 101 -8.01 -10.98 -12.65
CA GLY A 101 -8.34 -11.55 -11.35
C GLY A 101 -7.75 -12.96 -11.13
N LEU A 102 -7.80 -13.85 -12.13
CA LEU A 102 -7.17 -15.17 -12.06
C LEU A 102 -5.65 -15.09 -11.97
N LEU A 103 -5.03 -14.17 -12.69
CA LEU A 103 -3.59 -13.95 -12.64
C LEU A 103 -3.12 -13.36 -11.30
N MET A 104 -4.02 -12.88 -10.43
CA MET A 104 -3.71 -12.48 -9.05
C MET A 104 -3.62 -13.67 -8.08
N LEU A 105 -4.00 -14.89 -8.48
CA LEU A 105 -3.96 -16.07 -7.62
C LEU A 105 -2.58 -16.34 -6.97
N PRO A 106 -1.43 -16.15 -7.64
CA PRO A 106 -0.13 -16.32 -6.99
C PRO A 106 0.07 -15.41 -5.78
N LEU A 107 -0.38 -14.15 -5.83
CA LEU A 107 -0.29 -13.21 -4.73
C LEU A 107 -1.25 -13.60 -3.60
N VAL A 108 -2.53 -13.72 -3.91
CA VAL A 108 -3.59 -13.95 -2.91
C VAL A 108 -3.48 -15.36 -2.32
N GLY A 109 -3.22 -16.36 -3.15
CA GLY A 109 -3.03 -17.74 -2.72
C GLY A 109 -1.83 -17.89 -1.79
N ALA A 110 -0.69 -17.32 -2.16
CA ALA A 110 0.51 -17.32 -1.32
C ALA A 110 0.24 -16.62 0.03
N MET A 111 -0.46 -15.48 0.01
CA MET A 111 -0.83 -14.75 1.23
C MET A 111 -1.69 -15.60 2.17
N ILE A 112 -2.76 -16.25 1.65
CA ILE A 112 -3.68 -17.06 2.45
C ILE A 112 -2.96 -18.28 3.04
N VAL A 113 -2.25 -19.03 2.18
CA VAL A 113 -1.52 -20.25 2.59
C VAL A 113 -0.49 -19.91 3.66
N THR A 114 0.28 -18.84 3.44
CA THR A 114 1.36 -18.46 4.37
C THR A 114 0.80 -17.96 5.68
N THR A 115 -0.28 -17.18 5.69
CA THR A 115 -0.95 -16.75 6.92
C THR A 115 -1.37 -17.94 7.78
N ALA A 116 -1.97 -18.98 7.15
CA ALA A 116 -2.39 -20.20 7.86
C ALA A 116 -1.21 -21.00 8.39
N LEU A 117 -0.13 -21.13 7.61
CA LEU A 117 1.08 -21.86 8.02
C LEU A 117 1.81 -21.16 9.16
N VAL A 118 1.96 -19.84 9.10
CA VAL A 118 2.61 -19.04 10.13
C VAL A 118 1.84 -19.10 11.45
N GLY A 119 0.50 -19.01 11.40
CA GLY A 119 -0.32 -19.17 12.61
C GLY A 119 -0.05 -20.50 13.31
N ARG A 120 -0.01 -21.60 12.55
CA ARG A 120 0.34 -22.94 13.11
C ARG A 120 1.78 -22.99 13.63
N ALA A 121 2.73 -22.46 12.88
CA ALA A 121 4.14 -22.49 13.26
C ALA A 121 4.42 -21.71 14.55
N ILE A 122 3.76 -20.58 14.77
CA ILE A 122 3.90 -19.80 16.02
C ILE A 122 3.38 -20.59 17.21
N VAL A 123 2.23 -21.26 17.10
CA VAL A 123 1.66 -22.09 18.17
C VAL A 123 2.63 -23.20 18.57
N HIS A 124 3.34 -23.82 17.61
CA HIS A 124 4.28 -24.91 17.89
C HIS A 124 5.67 -24.45 18.36
N THR A 125 6.16 -23.32 17.87
CA THR A 125 7.55 -22.87 18.12
C THR A 125 7.66 -21.83 19.21
N GLY A 126 6.59 -21.10 19.52
CA GLY A 126 6.58 -19.94 20.43
C GLY A 126 7.38 -18.73 19.92
N ARG A 127 8.02 -18.84 18.74
CA ARG A 127 8.85 -17.78 18.16
C ARG A 127 8.02 -17.01 17.12
N TRP A 128 7.83 -15.74 17.34
CA TRP A 128 7.03 -14.91 16.44
C TRP A 128 7.86 -13.94 15.58
N LYS A 129 9.00 -13.45 16.09
CA LYS A 129 9.79 -12.36 15.47
C LYS A 129 10.37 -12.72 14.10
N VAL A 130 10.73 -13.97 13.90
CA VAL A 130 11.35 -14.46 12.65
C VAL A 130 10.38 -14.28 11.47
N PHE A 131 9.08 -14.51 11.68
CA PHE A 131 8.09 -14.49 10.60
C PHE A 131 7.91 -13.09 10.00
N PRO A 132 7.64 -12.01 10.76
CA PRO A 132 7.51 -10.69 10.17
C PRO A 132 8.86 -10.16 9.64
N ALA A 133 10.00 -10.55 10.21
CA ALA A 133 11.30 -10.15 9.68
C ALA A 133 11.55 -10.77 8.29
N VAL A 134 11.37 -12.09 8.16
CA VAL A 134 11.47 -12.77 6.86
C VAL A 134 10.38 -12.26 5.91
N GLY A 135 9.15 -12.06 6.39
CA GLY A 135 8.04 -11.55 5.62
C GLY A 135 8.33 -10.16 5.01
N CYS A 136 8.83 -9.22 5.80
CA CYS A 136 9.24 -7.90 5.28
C CYS A 136 10.41 -8.01 4.29
N GLY A 137 11.37 -8.91 4.50
CA GLY A 137 12.43 -9.20 3.53
C GLY A 137 11.88 -9.71 2.19
N LEU A 138 10.91 -10.62 2.23
CA LEU A 138 10.22 -11.11 1.03
C LEU A 138 9.39 -10.00 0.35
N MET A 139 8.79 -9.09 1.12
CA MET A 139 8.10 -7.90 0.58
C MET A 139 9.08 -6.98 -0.16
N VAL A 140 10.28 -6.76 0.38
CA VAL A 140 11.35 -6.00 -0.29
C VAL A 140 11.73 -6.68 -1.61
N ALA A 141 12.03 -7.99 -1.58
CA ALA A 141 12.42 -8.75 -2.77
C ALA A 141 11.30 -8.79 -3.82
N GLY A 142 10.06 -9.08 -3.42
CA GLY A 142 8.90 -9.09 -4.30
C GLY A 142 8.63 -7.73 -4.94
N SER A 143 8.68 -6.64 -4.16
CA SER A 143 8.52 -5.28 -4.66
C SER A 143 9.64 -4.89 -5.63
N ALA A 144 10.89 -5.28 -5.35
CA ALA A 144 12.02 -5.01 -6.22
C ALA A 144 11.91 -5.75 -7.57
N LEU A 145 11.43 -7.00 -7.56
CA LEU A 145 11.15 -7.75 -8.79
C LEU A 145 10.00 -7.10 -9.58
N LEU A 146 8.94 -6.64 -8.90
CA LEU A 146 7.82 -5.94 -9.53
C LEU A 146 8.24 -4.57 -10.09
N ALA A 147 9.21 -3.90 -9.49
CA ALA A 147 9.77 -2.64 -9.99
C ALA A 147 10.54 -2.81 -11.32
N GLY A 148 11.00 -4.02 -11.62
CA GLY A 148 11.66 -4.37 -12.90
C GLY A 148 10.72 -4.95 -13.95
N LEU A 149 9.38 -4.86 -13.78
CA LEU A 149 8.42 -5.42 -14.74
C LEU A 149 8.41 -4.62 -16.05
N ASP A 150 8.49 -5.34 -17.15
CA ASP A 150 8.39 -4.86 -18.52
C ASP A 150 7.10 -5.44 -19.16
N PRO A 151 6.47 -4.80 -20.15
CA PRO A 151 5.40 -5.40 -20.94
C PRO A 151 5.75 -6.80 -21.49
N ALA A 152 7.01 -7.09 -21.77
CA ALA A 152 7.51 -8.38 -22.26
C ALA A 152 7.88 -9.37 -21.15
N THR A 153 7.79 -9.02 -19.88
CA THR A 153 8.18 -9.90 -18.75
C THR A 153 7.46 -11.25 -18.80
N PRO A 154 8.16 -12.40 -18.70
CA PRO A 154 7.54 -13.71 -18.73
C PRO A 154 6.48 -13.87 -17.60
N PRO A 155 5.34 -14.54 -17.87
CA PRO A 155 4.30 -14.77 -16.86
C PRO A 155 4.80 -15.47 -15.60
N ALA A 156 5.78 -16.38 -15.74
CA ALA A 156 6.37 -17.08 -14.60
C ALA A 156 7.15 -16.14 -13.67
N GLN A 157 7.88 -15.17 -14.21
CA GLN A 157 8.59 -14.17 -13.41
C GLN A 157 7.63 -13.26 -12.67
N LEU A 158 6.56 -12.83 -13.33
CA LEU A 158 5.50 -12.04 -12.72
C LEU A 158 4.83 -12.83 -11.58
N ALA A 159 4.44 -14.08 -11.81
CA ALA A 159 3.83 -14.95 -10.80
C ALA A 159 4.77 -15.18 -9.61
N THR A 160 6.08 -15.35 -9.84
CA THR A 160 7.08 -15.49 -8.79
C THR A 160 7.18 -14.22 -7.94
N ALA A 161 7.25 -13.05 -8.55
CA ALA A 161 7.30 -11.78 -7.83
C ALA A 161 6.03 -11.56 -6.98
N MET A 162 4.86 -11.88 -7.54
CA MET A 162 3.57 -11.82 -6.86
C MET A 162 3.50 -12.81 -5.69
N ALA A 163 3.98 -14.05 -5.88
CA ALA A 163 4.01 -15.07 -4.83
C ALA A 163 4.95 -14.67 -3.67
N LEU A 164 6.14 -14.14 -3.98
CA LEU A 164 7.07 -13.63 -2.97
C LEU A 164 6.45 -12.51 -2.14
N LEU A 165 5.84 -11.53 -2.83
CA LEU A 165 5.17 -10.42 -2.15
C LEU A 165 3.99 -10.90 -1.30
N GLY A 166 3.14 -11.80 -1.83
CA GLY A 166 2.01 -12.38 -1.11
C GLY A 166 2.45 -13.20 0.11
N THR A 167 3.51 -14.00 -0.03
CA THR A 167 4.13 -14.74 1.08
C THR A 167 4.60 -13.77 2.17
N GLY A 168 5.30 -12.70 1.81
CA GLY A 168 5.77 -11.69 2.75
C GLY A 168 4.63 -11.01 3.51
N ILE A 169 3.57 -10.62 2.81
CA ILE A 169 2.36 -10.04 3.41
C ILE A 169 1.71 -11.05 4.37
N GLY A 170 1.53 -12.30 3.95
CA GLY A 170 0.93 -13.36 4.76
C GLY A 170 1.71 -13.67 6.03
N MET A 171 3.05 -13.68 5.96
CA MET A 171 3.91 -13.88 7.13
C MET A 171 3.83 -12.74 8.15
N THR A 172 3.52 -11.53 7.70
CA THR A 172 3.60 -10.32 8.53
C THR A 172 2.24 -9.96 9.13
N GLN A 173 1.16 -10.10 8.36
CA GLN A 173 -0.15 -9.56 8.67
C GLN A 173 -0.71 -10.02 10.02
N GLN A 174 -0.76 -11.32 10.25
CA GLN A 174 -1.35 -11.89 11.47
C GLN A 174 -0.44 -11.70 12.68
N VAL A 175 0.86 -11.75 12.45
CA VAL A 175 1.86 -11.63 13.53
C VAL A 175 1.86 -10.22 14.12
N LEU A 176 1.66 -9.18 13.31
CA LEU A 176 1.57 -7.80 13.81
C LEU A 176 0.38 -7.59 14.75
N VAL A 177 -0.77 -8.21 14.45
CA VAL A 177 -1.94 -8.18 15.35
C VAL A 177 -1.61 -8.89 16.66
N LEU A 178 -0.97 -10.05 16.59
CA LEU A 178 -0.56 -10.81 17.77
C LEU A 178 0.44 -10.02 18.64
N ILE A 179 1.44 -9.39 18.04
CA ILE A 179 2.42 -8.55 18.75
C ILE A 179 1.72 -7.37 19.45
N ALA A 180 0.77 -6.72 18.77
CA ALA A 180 0.02 -5.63 19.35
C ALA A 180 -0.78 -6.08 20.57
N GLN A 181 -1.45 -7.22 20.47
CA GLN A 181 -2.22 -7.82 21.55
C GLN A 181 -1.35 -8.28 22.72
N ASP A 182 -0.22 -8.95 22.45
CA ASP A 182 0.72 -9.41 23.49
C ASP A 182 1.37 -8.23 24.25
N SER A 183 1.50 -7.09 23.59
CA SER A 183 2.03 -5.85 24.19
C SER A 183 1.02 -5.10 25.07
N ALA A 184 -0.25 -5.50 25.01
CA ALA A 184 -1.35 -4.92 25.77
C ALA A 184 -1.72 -5.80 26.98
N GLY A 185 -2.32 -5.21 28.00
CA GLY A 185 -2.90 -6.00 29.10
C GLY A 185 -4.15 -6.77 28.63
N PRO A 186 -4.60 -7.76 29.44
CA PRO A 186 -5.78 -8.56 29.10
C PRO A 186 -7.04 -7.72 28.82
N GLU A 187 -7.17 -6.56 29.47
CA GLU A 187 -8.29 -5.62 29.30
C GLU A 187 -8.25 -4.88 27.95
N ASP A 188 -7.05 -4.75 27.32
CA ASP A 188 -6.83 -3.97 26.13
C ASP A 188 -6.64 -4.83 24.85
N LEU A 189 -6.78 -6.16 24.91
CA LEU A 189 -6.54 -7.07 23.77
C LEU A 189 -7.36 -6.69 22.53
N GLY A 190 -8.63 -6.38 22.70
CA GLY A 190 -9.52 -5.97 21.60
C GLY A 190 -9.10 -4.63 21.00
N VAL A 191 -8.73 -3.67 21.84
CA VAL A 191 -8.25 -2.35 21.41
C VAL A 191 -6.94 -2.46 20.67
N ALA A 192 -6.00 -3.28 21.16
CA ALA A 192 -4.71 -3.49 20.52
C ALA A 192 -4.83 -4.15 19.15
N GLY A 193 -5.65 -5.19 19.02
CA GLY A 193 -5.90 -5.86 17.75
C GLY A 193 -6.60 -4.96 16.73
N SER A 194 -7.61 -4.19 17.17
CA SER A 194 -8.30 -3.23 16.32
C SER A 194 -7.37 -2.08 15.89
N ALA A 195 -6.49 -1.61 16.76
CA ALA A 195 -5.49 -0.59 16.44
C ALA A 195 -4.52 -1.04 15.35
N ALA A 196 -3.96 -2.25 15.46
CA ALA A 196 -3.07 -2.81 14.44
C ALA A 196 -3.78 -2.96 13.08
N THR A 197 -5.05 -3.39 13.09
CA THR A 197 -5.84 -3.52 11.87
C THR A 197 -6.20 -2.17 11.27
N SER A 198 -6.63 -1.21 12.09
CA SER A 198 -6.98 0.15 11.65
C SER A 198 -5.77 0.90 11.09
N THR A 199 -4.61 0.79 11.74
CA THR A 199 -3.37 1.42 11.25
C THR A 199 -2.94 0.83 9.92
N ARG A 200 -3.13 -0.49 9.68
CA ARG A 200 -2.89 -1.12 8.38
C ARG A 200 -3.83 -0.59 7.31
N MET A 201 -5.14 -0.46 7.61
CA MET A 201 -6.12 0.12 6.68
C MET A 201 -5.79 1.57 6.33
N LEU A 202 -5.37 2.35 7.33
CA LEU A 202 -4.90 3.72 7.15
C LEU A 202 -3.68 3.78 6.24
N GLY A 203 -2.67 2.95 6.52
CA GLY A 203 -1.48 2.84 5.68
C GLY A 203 -1.83 2.47 4.24
N GLY A 204 -2.80 1.55 4.06
CA GLY A 204 -3.31 1.18 2.75
C GLY A 204 -3.97 2.34 2.00
N ALA A 205 -4.87 3.06 2.66
CA ALA A 205 -5.54 4.21 2.06
C ALA A 205 -4.54 5.31 1.65
N LEU A 206 -3.58 5.62 2.54
CA LEU A 206 -2.52 6.59 2.27
C LEU A 206 -1.59 6.12 1.14
N GLY A 207 -1.22 4.84 1.16
CA GLY A 207 -0.38 4.24 0.14
C GLY A 207 -1.03 4.33 -1.24
N VAL A 208 -2.29 3.89 -1.36
CA VAL A 208 -3.03 3.96 -2.63
C VAL A 208 -3.14 5.40 -3.13
N ALA A 209 -3.47 6.35 -2.27
CA ALA A 209 -3.58 7.75 -2.66
C ALA A 209 -2.23 8.35 -3.11
N ALA A 210 -1.14 8.08 -2.37
CA ALA A 210 0.20 8.53 -2.71
C ALA A 210 0.71 7.91 -4.02
N PHE A 211 0.49 6.61 -4.21
CA PHE A 211 0.87 5.89 -5.43
C PHE A 211 0.04 6.35 -6.62
N GLY A 212 -1.26 6.62 -6.43
CA GLY A 212 -2.10 7.21 -7.48
C GLY A 212 -1.62 8.58 -7.94
N ALA A 213 -1.22 9.44 -6.99
CA ALA A 213 -0.61 10.73 -7.30
C ALA A 213 0.71 10.57 -8.07
N LEU A 214 1.55 9.61 -7.67
CA LEU A 214 2.82 9.32 -8.33
C LEU A 214 2.61 8.84 -9.79
N ILE A 215 1.63 7.95 -10.02
CA ILE A 215 1.26 7.49 -11.37
C ILE A 215 0.76 8.67 -12.20
N ALA A 216 -0.14 9.47 -11.65
CA ALA A 216 -0.71 10.64 -12.36
C ALA A 216 0.38 11.66 -12.75
N ASP A 217 1.35 11.90 -11.88
CA ASP A 217 2.46 12.80 -12.14
C ASP A 217 3.37 12.26 -13.26
N ARG A 218 3.74 10.99 -13.20
CA ARG A 218 4.53 10.33 -14.25
C ARG A 218 3.83 10.36 -15.61
N LEU A 219 2.55 9.99 -15.64
CA LEU A 219 1.80 9.98 -16.90
C LEU A 219 1.58 11.38 -17.48
N ARG A 220 1.47 12.41 -16.62
CA ARG A 220 1.41 13.81 -17.09
C ARG A 220 2.72 14.28 -17.70
N SER A 221 3.86 13.80 -17.23
CA SER A 221 5.16 14.15 -17.81
C SER A 221 5.42 13.43 -19.14
N ASP A 222 5.01 12.16 -19.24
CA ASP A 222 5.42 11.29 -20.34
C ASP A 222 4.41 11.28 -21.52
N LEU A 223 3.10 11.26 -21.22
CA LEU A 223 2.03 11.18 -22.24
C LEU A 223 1.99 12.34 -23.25
N PRO A 224 2.21 13.62 -22.89
CA PRO A 224 2.18 14.71 -23.87
C PRO A 224 3.21 14.54 -24.98
N ALA A 225 4.41 14.02 -24.67
CA ALA A 225 5.44 13.74 -25.68
C ALA A 225 5.01 12.62 -26.63
N VAL A 226 4.38 11.56 -26.08
CA VAL A 226 3.86 10.43 -26.87
C VAL A 226 2.71 10.87 -27.80
N LEU A 227 1.77 11.65 -27.28
CA LEU A 227 0.62 12.14 -28.05
C LEU A 227 1.05 13.14 -29.14
N SER A 228 1.98 14.04 -28.84
CA SER A 228 2.50 15.01 -29.82
C SER A 228 3.27 14.32 -30.96
N ALA A 229 4.03 13.28 -30.66
CA ALA A 229 4.71 12.47 -31.67
C ALA A 229 3.72 11.80 -32.65
N ALA A 230 2.50 11.50 -32.17
CA ALA A 230 1.42 10.92 -32.97
C ALA A 230 0.48 11.95 -33.62
N ASN A 231 0.80 13.24 -33.56
CA ASN A 231 -0.06 14.35 -34.04
C ASN A 231 -1.47 14.36 -33.42
N LEU A 232 -1.61 13.86 -32.18
CA LEU A 232 -2.87 13.89 -31.44
C LEU A 232 -2.93 15.06 -30.47
N PRO A 233 -4.14 15.50 -30.10
CA PRO A 233 -4.31 16.52 -29.07
C PRO A 233 -3.66 16.10 -27.77
N SER A 234 -2.68 16.85 -27.30
CA SER A 234 -1.94 16.61 -26.06
C SER A 234 -2.48 17.42 -24.88
N ASP A 235 -3.75 17.87 -24.98
CA ASP A 235 -4.39 18.63 -23.93
C ASP A 235 -4.68 17.77 -22.68
N THR A 236 -4.86 18.45 -21.55
CA THR A 236 -5.12 17.79 -20.26
C THR A 236 -6.38 16.93 -20.27
N GLY A 237 -7.34 17.23 -21.17
CA GLY A 237 -8.58 16.46 -21.34
C GLY A 237 -8.37 15.12 -22.05
N ALA A 238 -7.50 15.08 -23.07
CA ALA A 238 -7.14 13.86 -23.78
C ALA A 238 -6.36 12.91 -22.86
N VAL A 239 -5.36 13.44 -22.13
CA VAL A 239 -4.60 12.67 -21.13
C VAL A 239 -5.52 12.09 -20.05
N ARG A 240 -6.46 12.90 -19.53
CA ARG A 240 -7.41 12.44 -18.50
C ARG A 240 -8.33 11.31 -18.98
N ARG A 241 -8.79 11.35 -20.23
CA ARG A 241 -9.61 10.28 -20.82
C ARG A 241 -8.84 8.97 -20.88
N LEU A 242 -7.61 8.99 -21.39
CA LEU A 242 -6.74 7.81 -21.45
C LEU A 242 -6.41 7.22 -20.07
N LEU A 243 -6.36 8.05 -19.03
CA LEU A 243 -6.16 7.61 -17.64
C LEU A 243 -7.38 6.87 -17.06
N GLY A 244 -8.58 7.08 -17.62
CA GLY A 244 -9.84 6.60 -17.04
C GLY A 244 -10.29 5.21 -17.50
N THR A 245 -9.93 4.76 -18.72
CA THR A 245 -10.60 3.60 -19.32
C THR A 245 -9.65 2.73 -20.17
N PRO A 246 -9.34 1.48 -19.76
CA PRO A 246 -8.55 0.53 -20.57
C PRO A 246 -9.10 0.30 -21.98
N ALA A 247 -10.43 0.42 -22.16
CA ALA A 247 -11.10 0.26 -23.45
C ALA A 247 -10.73 1.39 -24.45
N GLU A 248 -10.49 2.60 -23.99
CA GLU A 248 -10.08 3.72 -24.85
C GLU A 248 -8.65 3.52 -25.37
N ILE A 249 -7.76 2.93 -24.57
CA ILE A 249 -6.39 2.59 -24.99
C ILE A 249 -6.42 1.51 -26.08
N ALA A 250 -7.33 0.53 -25.96
CA ALA A 250 -7.48 -0.52 -26.94
C ALA A 250 -8.04 -0.05 -28.28
N ALA A 251 -8.72 1.11 -28.31
CA ALA A 251 -9.25 1.72 -29.54
C ALA A 251 -8.23 2.57 -30.30
N LEU A 252 -7.03 2.83 -29.73
CA LEU A 252 -5.96 3.60 -30.36
C LEU A 252 -5.26 2.79 -31.47
N PRO A 253 -4.62 3.45 -32.46
CA PRO A 253 -3.70 2.79 -33.41
C PRO A 253 -2.62 2.02 -32.64
N THR A 254 -2.22 0.85 -33.16
CA THR A 254 -1.35 -0.11 -32.46
C THR A 254 -0.07 0.51 -31.91
N GLU A 255 0.62 1.33 -32.74
CA GLU A 255 1.87 1.99 -32.33
C GLU A 255 1.68 2.95 -31.16
N LEU A 256 0.55 3.65 -31.15
CA LEU A 256 0.21 4.60 -30.07
C LEU A 256 -0.24 3.86 -28.81
N ALA A 257 -1.02 2.80 -28.96
CA ALA A 257 -1.43 1.95 -27.85
C ALA A 257 -0.23 1.36 -27.13
N ASP A 258 0.79 0.92 -27.87
CA ASP A 258 2.02 0.35 -27.30
C ASP A 258 2.87 1.42 -26.59
N ALA A 259 2.96 2.64 -27.13
CA ALA A 259 3.65 3.73 -26.47
C ALA A 259 2.94 4.16 -25.17
N VAL A 260 1.61 4.20 -25.17
CA VAL A 260 0.81 4.49 -23.97
C VAL A 260 0.97 3.38 -22.93
N ARG A 261 0.91 2.11 -23.34
CA ARG A 261 1.14 0.94 -22.43
C ARG A 261 2.54 0.98 -21.80
N THR A 262 3.55 1.37 -22.56
CA THR A 262 4.92 1.50 -22.05
C THR A 262 5.02 2.61 -21.00
N SER A 263 4.39 3.75 -21.23
CA SER A 263 4.32 4.85 -20.26
C SER A 263 3.58 4.42 -18.97
N PHE A 264 2.49 3.67 -19.10
CA PHE A 264 1.80 3.08 -17.94
C PHE A 264 2.67 2.06 -17.19
N ALA A 265 3.40 1.21 -17.91
CA ALA A 265 4.32 0.26 -17.30
C ALA A 265 5.39 0.99 -16.47
N ALA A 266 6.02 2.03 -17.03
CA ALA A 266 7.02 2.84 -16.35
C ALA A 266 6.45 3.55 -15.09
N ALA A 267 5.22 4.08 -15.19
CA ALA A 267 4.56 4.69 -14.04
C ALA A 267 4.28 3.67 -12.92
N LEU A 268 3.82 2.45 -13.26
CA LEU A 268 3.58 1.36 -12.31
C LEU A 268 4.88 0.80 -11.71
N GLN A 269 5.96 0.71 -12.51
CA GLN A 269 7.29 0.37 -11.99
C GLN A 269 7.73 1.35 -10.89
N THR A 270 7.46 2.64 -11.07
CA THR A 270 7.80 3.66 -10.06
C THR A 270 7.05 3.43 -8.74
N VAL A 271 5.80 2.96 -8.80
CA VAL A 271 5.03 2.58 -7.59
C VAL A 271 5.70 1.42 -6.87
N PHE A 272 6.04 0.34 -7.58
CA PHE A 272 6.69 -0.81 -6.95
C PHE A 272 8.09 -0.47 -6.45
N LEU A 273 8.82 0.42 -7.14
CA LEU A 273 10.09 0.94 -6.67
C LEU A 273 9.92 1.73 -5.36
N ALA A 274 8.85 2.53 -5.22
CA ALA A 274 8.52 3.22 -3.97
C ALA A 274 8.12 2.26 -2.85
N CYS A 275 7.54 1.10 -3.16
CA CYS A 275 7.25 0.05 -2.17
C CYS A 275 8.51 -0.55 -1.55
N VAL A 276 9.65 -0.57 -2.26
CA VAL A 276 10.92 -1.15 -1.76
C VAL A 276 11.40 -0.45 -0.48
N PRO A 277 11.62 0.88 -0.45
CA PRO A 277 12.04 1.56 0.78
C PRO A 277 10.97 1.48 1.88
N ILE A 278 9.67 1.48 1.53
CA ILE A 278 8.59 1.33 2.52
C ILE A 278 8.67 -0.04 3.19
N ALA A 279 8.85 -1.12 2.41
CA ALA A 279 9.03 -2.47 2.95
C ALA A 279 10.35 -2.62 3.74
N ALA A 280 11.42 -1.96 3.30
CA ALA A 280 12.69 -1.93 4.03
C ALA A 280 12.55 -1.20 5.38
N LEU A 281 11.82 -0.10 5.44
CA LEU A 281 11.49 0.59 6.70
C LEU A 281 10.63 -0.29 7.61
N ALA A 282 9.68 -1.06 7.06
CA ALA A 282 8.90 -2.04 7.81
C ALA A 282 9.81 -3.13 8.40
N LEU A 283 10.77 -3.64 7.62
CA LEU A 283 11.78 -4.59 8.10
C LEU A 283 12.61 -4.00 9.24
N LEU A 284 13.11 -2.79 9.09
CA LEU A 284 13.86 -2.11 10.16
C LEU A 284 13.02 -1.94 11.43
N ALA A 285 11.76 -1.55 11.31
CA ALA A 285 10.85 -1.42 12.43
C ALA A 285 10.65 -2.76 13.16
N VAL A 286 10.49 -3.86 12.42
CA VAL A 286 10.40 -5.24 12.99
C VAL A 286 11.69 -5.63 13.69
N LEU A 287 12.85 -5.37 13.10
CA LEU A 287 14.14 -5.72 13.70
C LEU A 287 14.39 -4.97 15.02
N LEU A 288 13.87 -3.74 15.14
CA LEU A 288 13.95 -2.92 16.36
C LEU A 288 12.98 -3.36 17.46
N THR A 289 12.01 -4.24 17.18
CA THR A 289 11.17 -4.85 18.22
C THR A 289 12.00 -5.84 19.06
N ARG A 290 11.78 -5.85 20.38
CA ARG A 290 12.39 -6.85 21.25
C ARG A 290 11.48 -8.08 21.26
N GLU A 291 12.07 -9.27 21.11
CA GLU A 291 11.36 -10.52 21.23
C GLU A 291 11.09 -10.79 22.72
N THR A 292 9.82 -10.82 23.08
CA THR A 292 9.35 -11.30 24.38
C THR A 292 8.69 -12.65 24.14
N ALA A 293 8.93 -13.64 25.02
CA ALA A 293 8.24 -14.92 24.90
C ALA A 293 6.73 -14.69 25.07
N LEU A 294 5.93 -15.21 24.12
CA LEU A 294 4.47 -15.13 24.18
C LEU A 294 3.96 -15.85 25.43
N GLY A 295 3.13 -15.19 26.21
CA GLY A 295 2.44 -15.81 27.35
C GLY A 295 3.19 -15.81 28.68
N THR A 296 4.25 -15.02 28.85
CA THR A 296 4.97 -14.91 30.15
C THR A 296 4.44 -13.79 31.06
N ARG A 297 3.21 -13.27 30.81
CA ARG A 297 2.53 -12.31 31.68
C ARG A 297 1.18 -12.81 32.12
#